data_a2ae002168f56b7689d994a249afdd08
#
_entry.id   a2ae002168f56b7689d994a249afdd08
#
_cell.length_a   1.000
_cell.length_b   1.000
_cell.length_c   1.000
_cell.angle_alpha   90.00
_cell.angle_beta   90.00
_cell.angle_gamma   90.00
#
_symmetry.space_group_name_H-M   'P 1'
#
loop_
_entity.id
_entity.type
_entity.pdbx_description
1 polymer ?
#
loop_
_entity_poly.entity_id
_entity_poly.type
_entity_poly.pdbx_seq_one_letter_code
_entity_poly.pdbx_strand_id
1 'polypeptide(L)'
;NYLDNVKLETLGFLPESIKLLKKILKRKHGLVLVSGPTGSGKSTTLQSMINKINDGKRKIITVEDPVEIKINGIVQVQINNEIGVTFSEILKATLRNDPDVIVISEIRDEVTAEIAVRAALTGHLVISTIHTNDAVSTIVRLVDMGIPKYLILDSLIGVVGQRLVQKKCQKCGGIGCGGCNNGH
;
A
#
# COMPACT_ATOMS: atom_id res chain seq x y z
N ASN A 1 -1.62 -4.41 19.91
CA ASN A 1 -1.77 -5.20 18.67
C ASN A 1 -0.43 -5.22 17.92
N TYR A 2 0.00 -6.37 17.39
CA TYR A 2 1.31 -6.49 16.70
C TYR A 2 1.45 -5.50 15.53
N LEU A 3 0.35 -5.22 14.83
CA LEU A 3 0.30 -4.37 13.65
C LEU A 3 0.35 -2.85 13.95
N ASP A 4 0.01 -2.43 15.17
CA ASP A 4 0.03 -1.00 15.54
C ASP A 4 1.45 -0.41 15.51
N ASN A 5 2.47 -1.25 15.68
CA ASN A 5 3.87 -0.86 15.76
C ASN A 5 4.76 -1.43 14.65
N VAL A 6 4.16 -1.95 13.57
CA VAL A 6 4.95 -2.49 12.45
C VAL A 6 5.72 -1.36 11.77
N LYS A 7 7.05 -1.53 11.72
CA LYS A 7 7.97 -0.59 11.09
C LYS A 7 8.51 -1.17 9.79
N LEU A 8 8.74 -0.34 8.78
CA LEU A 8 9.35 -0.75 7.51
C LEU A 8 10.66 -1.52 7.71
N GLU A 9 11.44 -1.12 8.73
CA GLU A 9 12.74 -1.70 9.08
C GLU A 9 12.65 -3.15 9.56
N THR A 10 11.49 -3.59 10.06
CA THR A 10 11.31 -4.94 10.61
C THR A 10 10.70 -5.93 9.61
N LEU A 11 10.29 -5.45 8.43
CA LEU A 11 9.64 -6.29 7.41
C LEU A 11 10.60 -7.13 6.55
N GLY A 12 11.91 -6.98 6.74
CA GLY A 12 12.91 -7.74 6.00
C GLY A 12 13.30 -7.17 4.64
N PHE A 13 12.90 -5.95 4.33
CA PHE A 13 13.40 -5.24 3.15
C PHE A 13 14.89 -4.95 3.24
N LEU A 14 15.57 -4.93 2.09
CA LEU A 14 16.95 -4.48 2.01
C LEU A 14 17.07 -3.01 2.45
N PRO A 15 18.19 -2.62 3.11
CA PRO A 15 18.40 -1.24 3.59
C PRO A 15 18.24 -0.18 2.49
N GLU A 16 18.68 -0.47 1.28
CA GLU A 16 18.55 0.40 0.11
C GLU A 16 17.09 0.59 -0.30
N SER A 17 16.30 -0.48 -0.31
CA SER A 17 14.86 -0.43 -0.58
C SER A 17 14.12 0.41 0.47
N ILE A 18 14.47 0.26 1.75
CA ILE A 18 13.90 1.08 2.83
C ILE A 18 14.24 2.56 2.62
N LYS A 19 15.48 2.87 2.25
CA LYS A 19 15.93 4.25 1.97
C LYS A 19 15.14 4.86 0.80
N LEU A 20 14.94 4.08 -0.26
CA LEU A 20 14.16 4.50 -1.42
C LEU A 20 12.68 4.73 -1.05
N LEU A 21 12.06 3.78 -0.35
CA LEU A 21 10.69 3.91 0.13
C LEU A 21 10.49 5.16 0.99
N LYS A 22 11.39 5.40 1.96
CA LYS A 22 11.35 6.61 2.78
C LYS A 22 11.45 7.89 1.96
N LYS A 23 12.22 7.89 0.87
CA LYS A 23 12.31 9.03 -0.06
C LYS A 23 11.01 9.23 -0.84
N ILE A 24 10.41 8.15 -1.32
CA ILE A 24 9.15 8.18 -2.06
C ILE A 24 8.01 8.66 -1.16
N LEU A 25 7.91 8.16 0.07
CA LEU A 25 6.86 8.53 1.03
C LEU A 25 6.93 9.99 1.52
N LYS A 26 8.05 10.68 1.28
CA LYS A 26 8.18 12.13 1.54
C LYS A 26 7.63 13.00 0.41
N ARG A 27 7.31 12.42 -0.75
CA ARG A 27 6.73 13.17 -1.86
C ARG A 27 5.37 13.70 -1.50
N LYS A 28 5.01 14.83 -2.12
CA LYS A 28 3.70 15.46 -1.92
C LYS A 28 2.61 14.80 -2.77
N HIS A 29 2.97 14.27 -3.93
CA HIS A 29 2.05 13.66 -4.89
C HIS A 29 2.68 12.49 -5.63
N GLY A 30 1.86 11.66 -6.24
CA GLY A 30 2.23 10.50 -7.02
C GLY A 30 1.58 9.23 -6.50
N LEU A 31 1.61 8.16 -7.32
CA LEU A 31 1.04 6.85 -7.02
C LEU A 31 2.14 5.88 -6.58
N VAL A 32 1.94 5.24 -5.45
CA VAL A 32 2.79 4.15 -4.92
C VAL A 32 1.96 2.88 -4.82
N LEU A 33 2.42 1.81 -5.43
CA LEU A 33 1.73 0.52 -5.42
C LEU A 33 2.55 -0.56 -4.73
N VAL A 34 1.88 -1.35 -3.90
CA VAL A 34 2.45 -2.57 -3.32
C VAL A 34 1.83 -3.76 -4.04
N SER A 35 2.66 -4.53 -4.72
CA SER A 35 2.24 -5.66 -5.54
C SER A 35 2.72 -6.99 -4.96
N GLY A 36 1.99 -8.05 -5.26
CA GLY A 36 2.30 -9.42 -4.83
C GLY A 36 1.05 -10.28 -4.77
N PRO A 37 1.19 -11.61 -4.73
CA PRO A 37 0.07 -12.53 -4.60
C PRO A 37 -0.65 -12.37 -3.25
N THR A 38 -1.78 -13.05 -3.10
CA THR A 38 -2.48 -13.15 -1.81
C THR A 38 -1.53 -13.74 -0.76
N GLY A 39 -1.56 -13.20 0.46
CA GLY A 39 -0.69 -13.66 1.55
C GLY A 39 0.76 -13.19 1.47
N SER A 40 1.13 -12.31 0.52
CA SER A 40 2.51 -11.79 0.42
C SER A 40 2.86 -10.68 1.41
N GLY A 41 1.94 -10.30 2.31
CA GLY A 41 2.16 -9.27 3.32
C GLY A 41 1.93 -7.84 2.84
N LYS A 42 1.17 -7.61 1.74
CA LYS A 42 0.87 -6.28 1.20
C LYS A 42 0.21 -5.36 2.23
N SER A 43 -0.83 -5.83 2.93
CA SER A 43 -1.54 -5.05 3.95
C SER A 43 -0.60 -4.63 5.09
N THR A 44 0.28 -5.53 5.53
CA THR A 44 1.29 -5.23 6.55
C THR A 44 2.28 -4.16 6.09
N THR A 45 2.71 -4.22 4.84
CA THR A 45 3.60 -3.20 4.25
C THR A 45 2.86 -1.87 4.11
N LEU A 46 1.62 -1.88 3.63
CA LEU A 46 0.77 -0.69 3.55
C LEU A 46 0.62 -0.04 4.93
N GLN A 47 0.29 -0.83 5.96
CA GLN A 47 0.20 -0.38 7.34
C GLN A 47 1.50 0.26 7.84
N SER A 48 2.65 -0.35 7.55
CA SER A 48 3.95 0.20 7.95
C SER A 48 4.30 1.51 7.24
N MET A 49 3.82 1.67 5.98
CA MET A 49 3.94 2.94 5.25
C MET A 49 3.06 4.01 5.89
N ILE A 50 1.80 3.69 6.24
CA ILE A 50 0.88 4.61 6.93
C ILE A 50 1.50 5.05 8.26
N ASN A 51 1.96 4.11 9.09
CA ASN A 51 2.61 4.42 10.36
C ASN A 51 3.83 5.35 10.18
N LYS A 52 4.57 5.18 9.08
CA LYS A 52 5.75 6.00 8.77
C LYS A 52 5.40 7.43 8.40
N ILE A 53 4.27 7.66 7.74
CA ILE A 53 3.86 8.99 7.25
C ILE A 53 2.86 9.69 8.18
N ASN A 54 2.31 9.00 9.16
CA ASN A 54 1.38 9.54 10.16
C ASN A 54 2.17 10.32 11.23
N ASP A 55 2.60 11.51 10.87
CA ASP A 55 3.39 12.43 11.71
C ASP A 55 2.55 13.57 12.31
N GLY A 56 1.23 13.51 12.15
CA GLY A 56 0.28 14.53 12.60
C GLY A 56 0.26 15.81 11.77
N LYS A 57 1.08 15.90 10.71
CA LYS A 57 1.18 17.07 9.83
C LYS A 57 0.42 16.91 8.52
N ARG A 58 0.16 15.68 8.11
CA ARG A 58 -0.54 15.33 6.87
C ARG A 58 -1.92 14.77 7.16
N LYS A 59 -2.92 15.24 6.44
CA LYS A 59 -4.27 14.67 6.49
C LYS A 59 -4.30 13.39 5.66
N ILE A 60 -4.35 12.25 6.35
CA ILE A 60 -4.38 10.92 5.77
C ILE A 60 -5.81 10.40 5.81
N ILE A 61 -6.33 9.99 4.67
CA ILE A 61 -7.63 9.33 4.57
C ILE A 61 -7.42 7.95 3.94
N THR A 62 -7.94 6.91 4.59
CA THR A 62 -7.91 5.54 4.05
C THR A 62 -9.30 5.10 3.60
N VAL A 63 -9.35 4.30 2.55
CA VAL A 63 -10.56 3.63 2.04
C VAL A 63 -10.29 2.14 2.04
N GLU A 64 -11.02 1.40 2.86
CA GLU A 64 -10.70 0.02 3.22
C GLU A 64 -11.90 -0.94 3.11
N ASP A 65 -11.61 -2.21 2.83
CA ASP A 65 -12.58 -3.30 2.69
C ASP A 65 -12.09 -4.61 3.38
N PRO A 66 -12.38 -4.80 4.67
CA PRO A 66 -12.83 -3.85 5.69
C PRO A 66 -11.68 -3.08 6.37
N VAL A 67 -12.00 -2.24 7.34
CA VAL A 67 -11.01 -1.67 8.27
C VAL A 67 -10.56 -2.75 9.25
N GLU A 68 -9.34 -3.25 9.09
CA GLU A 68 -8.80 -4.31 9.95
C GLU A 68 -8.30 -3.77 11.30
N ILE A 69 -7.72 -2.58 11.30
CA ILE A 69 -7.07 -1.98 12.47
C ILE A 69 -7.37 -0.49 12.53
N LYS A 70 -7.79 -0.01 13.69
CA LYS A 70 -7.96 1.42 13.93
C LYS A 70 -6.61 2.10 14.17
N ILE A 71 -6.35 3.16 13.42
CA ILE A 71 -5.11 3.94 13.50
C ILE A 71 -5.46 5.34 14.01
N ASN A 72 -4.82 5.74 15.09
CA ASN A 72 -5.03 7.08 15.64
C ASN A 72 -4.45 8.16 14.70
N GLY A 73 -5.17 9.28 14.59
CA GLY A 73 -4.69 10.46 13.84
C GLY A 73 -4.95 10.42 12.34
N ILE A 74 -5.70 9.42 11.83
CA ILE A 74 -6.12 9.36 10.43
C ILE A 74 -7.64 9.17 10.32
N VAL A 75 -8.19 9.45 9.15
CA VAL A 75 -9.60 9.17 8.84
C VAL A 75 -9.67 7.85 8.08
N GLN A 76 -10.35 6.86 8.64
CA GLN A 76 -10.53 5.55 8.02
C GLN A 76 -12.00 5.38 7.61
N VAL A 77 -12.23 5.12 6.33
CA VAL A 77 -13.55 4.93 5.76
C VAL A 77 -13.68 3.50 5.26
N GLN A 78 -14.62 2.77 5.82
CA GLN A 78 -14.94 1.42 5.37
C GLN A 78 -15.99 1.45 4.27
N ILE A 79 -15.76 0.69 3.20
CA ILE A 79 -16.78 0.51 2.16
C ILE A 79 -17.91 -0.40 2.67
N ASN A 80 -19.10 -0.17 2.11
CA ASN A 80 -20.26 -1.03 2.32
C ASN A 80 -21.10 -1.06 1.03
N ASN A 81 -20.85 -2.06 0.21
CA ASN A 81 -21.51 -2.21 -1.09
C ASN A 81 -23.02 -2.43 -0.97
N GLU A 82 -23.51 -3.00 0.15
CA GLU A 82 -24.93 -3.26 0.36
C GLU A 82 -25.77 -1.98 0.41
N ILE A 83 -25.17 -0.89 0.90
CA ILE A 83 -25.83 0.42 1.00
C ILE A 83 -25.29 1.42 -0.04
N GLY A 84 -24.58 0.94 -1.08
CA GLY A 84 -24.05 1.77 -2.16
C GLY A 84 -22.80 2.59 -1.82
N VAL A 85 -22.17 2.35 -0.67
CA VAL A 85 -20.92 3.01 -0.26
C VAL A 85 -19.75 2.25 -0.88
N THR A 86 -19.45 2.54 -2.15
CA THR A 86 -18.42 1.88 -2.95
C THR A 86 -17.08 2.62 -2.88
N PHE A 87 -15.99 1.96 -3.33
CA PHE A 87 -14.68 2.62 -3.45
C PHE A 87 -14.76 3.90 -4.27
N SER A 88 -15.42 3.89 -5.42
CA SER A 88 -15.50 5.06 -6.30
C SER A 88 -16.23 6.24 -5.65
N GLU A 89 -17.34 5.99 -4.95
CA GLU A 89 -18.10 7.05 -4.27
C GLU A 89 -17.31 7.67 -3.11
N ILE A 90 -16.67 6.82 -2.29
CA ILE A 90 -15.84 7.30 -1.18
C ILE A 90 -14.64 8.08 -1.70
N LEU A 91 -13.94 7.58 -2.74
CA LEU A 91 -12.77 8.27 -3.31
C LEU A 91 -13.14 9.65 -3.88
N LYS A 92 -14.26 9.75 -4.61
CA LYS A 92 -14.77 11.05 -5.08
C LYS A 92 -15.08 12.02 -3.93
N ALA A 93 -15.65 11.50 -2.84
CA ALA A 93 -15.90 12.30 -1.63
C ALA A 93 -14.60 12.67 -0.92
N THR A 94 -13.64 11.75 -0.85
CA THR A 94 -12.33 11.95 -0.23
C THR A 94 -11.57 13.11 -0.89
N LEU A 95 -11.57 13.18 -2.22
CA LEU A 95 -10.91 14.27 -2.96
C LEU A 95 -11.45 15.67 -2.62
N ARG A 96 -12.72 15.77 -2.17
CA ARG A 96 -13.32 17.04 -1.73
C ARG A 96 -13.02 17.40 -0.27
N ASN A 97 -12.33 16.52 0.43
CA ASN A 97 -11.95 16.70 1.84
C ASN A 97 -10.50 17.17 2.03
N ASP A 98 -9.85 17.60 0.96
CA ASP A 98 -8.49 18.17 0.99
C ASP A 98 -7.47 17.27 1.70
N PRO A 99 -7.30 16.00 1.28
CA PRO A 99 -6.34 15.09 1.88
C PRO A 99 -4.94 15.34 1.33
N ASP A 100 -3.90 15.20 2.15
CA ASP A 100 -2.51 15.14 1.67
C ASP A 100 -2.17 13.75 1.14
N VAL A 101 -2.74 12.71 1.80
CA VAL A 101 -2.48 11.31 1.47
C VAL A 101 -3.79 10.54 1.40
N ILE A 102 -3.95 9.80 0.32
CA ILE A 102 -5.07 8.87 0.12
C ILE A 102 -4.51 7.45 0.12
N VAL A 103 -5.04 6.60 0.98
CA VAL A 103 -4.68 5.18 1.01
C VAL A 103 -5.89 4.36 0.56
N ILE A 104 -5.70 3.54 -0.45
CA ILE A 104 -6.72 2.63 -0.97
C ILE A 104 -6.27 1.22 -0.62
N SER A 105 -7.09 0.44 0.10
CA SER A 105 -6.69 -0.91 0.50
C SER A 105 -6.26 -1.76 -0.69
N GLU A 106 -7.01 -1.70 -1.79
CA GLU A 106 -6.60 -2.34 -3.04
C GLU A 106 -7.31 -1.73 -4.27
N ILE A 107 -6.65 -1.81 -5.43
CA ILE A 107 -7.21 -1.47 -6.74
C ILE A 107 -7.58 -2.77 -7.45
N ARG A 108 -8.90 -2.97 -7.69
CA ARG A 108 -9.47 -4.17 -8.35
C ARG A 108 -10.04 -3.89 -9.73
N ASP A 109 -10.48 -2.66 -9.98
CA ASP A 109 -11.24 -2.28 -11.16
C ASP A 109 -10.73 -0.99 -11.81
N GLU A 110 -11.15 -0.77 -13.06
CA GLU A 110 -10.79 0.38 -13.87
C GLU A 110 -11.15 1.72 -13.20
N VAL A 111 -12.36 1.81 -12.64
CA VAL A 111 -12.87 3.07 -12.07
C VAL A 111 -12.02 3.50 -10.87
N THR A 112 -11.72 2.56 -9.97
CA THR A 112 -10.84 2.82 -8.82
C THR A 112 -9.42 3.19 -9.27
N ALA A 113 -8.89 2.50 -10.28
CA ALA A 113 -7.58 2.77 -10.86
C ALA A 113 -7.51 4.18 -11.47
N GLU A 114 -8.52 4.57 -12.24
CA GLU A 114 -8.58 5.91 -12.86
C GLU A 114 -8.62 7.00 -11.82
N ILE A 115 -9.46 6.87 -10.78
CA ILE A 115 -9.54 7.87 -9.70
C ILE A 115 -8.21 7.97 -8.95
N ALA A 116 -7.56 6.84 -8.64
CA ALA A 116 -6.26 6.80 -7.97
C ALA A 116 -5.17 7.52 -8.78
N VAL A 117 -5.09 7.25 -10.09
CA VAL A 117 -4.13 7.88 -10.99
C VAL A 117 -4.39 9.38 -11.11
N ARG A 118 -5.64 9.80 -11.31
CA ARG A 118 -6.01 11.22 -11.38
C ARG A 118 -5.72 11.96 -10.07
N ALA A 119 -6.01 11.36 -8.92
CA ALA A 119 -5.68 11.92 -7.62
C ALA A 119 -4.16 12.13 -7.46
N ALA A 120 -3.36 11.16 -7.88
CA ALA A 120 -1.91 11.25 -7.86
C ALA A 120 -1.36 12.38 -8.75
N LEU A 121 -1.99 12.64 -9.88
CA LEU A 121 -1.64 13.74 -10.80
C LEU A 121 -2.08 15.10 -10.29
N THR A 122 -3.16 15.16 -9.52
CA THR A 122 -3.73 16.43 -9.01
C THR A 122 -3.21 16.85 -7.64
N GLY A 123 -2.09 16.29 -7.20
CA GLY A 123 -1.37 16.80 -6.03
C GLY A 123 -1.41 15.91 -4.78
N HIS A 124 -2.05 14.75 -4.83
CA HIS A 124 -2.19 13.84 -3.69
C HIS A 124 -1.14 12.72 -3.74
N LEU A 125 -0.60 12.33 -2.59
CA LEU A 125 0.14 11.09 -2.46
C LEU A 125 -0.86 9.94 -2.32
N VAL A 126 -0.93 9.07 -3.34
CA VAL A 126 -1.81 7.91 -3.34
C VAL A 126 -1.00 6.64 -3.08
N ILE A 127 -1.40 5.84 -2.10
CA ILE A 127 -0.76 4.57 -1.78
C ILE A 127 -1.82 3.48 -1.86
N SER A 128 -1.53 2.40 -2.59
CA SER A 128 -2.48 1.29 -2.71
C SER A 128 -1.79 -0.06 -2.87
N THR A 129 -2.59 -1.12 -2.80
CA THR A 129 -2.14 -2.45 -3.19
C THR A 129 -2.77 -2.88 -4.52
N ILE A 130 -2.12 -3.80 -5.19
CA ILE A 130 -2.62 -4.41 -6.41
C ILE A 130 -2.17 -5.87 -6.48
N HIS A 131 -3.03 -6.74 -7.02
CA HIS A 131 -2.70 -8.15 -7.19
C HIS A 131 -1.99 -8.37 -8.53
N THR A 132 -0.65 -8.43 -8.49
CA THR A 132 0.21 -8.78 -9.62
C THR A 132 1.41 -9.57 -9.11
N ASN A 133 2.08 -10.29 -10.00
CA ASN A 133 3.19 -11.17 -9.60
C ASN A 133 4.49 -10.42 -9.29
N ASP A 134 4.69 -9.27 -9.91
CA ASP A 134 5.89 -8.44 -9.79
C ASP A 134 5.60 -6.97 -10.12
N ALA A 135 6.63 -6.12 -10.00
CA ALA A 135 6.50 -4.70 -10.26
C ALA A 135 6.23 -4.34 -11.73
N VAL A 136 6.77 -5.12 -12.67
CA VAL A 136 6.57 -4.88 -14.11
C VAL A 136 5.16 -5.24 -14.53
N SER A 137 4.66 -6.39 -14.08
CA SER A 137 3.28 -6.83 -14.30
C SER A 137 2.25 -5.84 -13.74
N THR A 138 2.63 -5.03 -12.76
CA THR A 138 1.77 -3.96 -12.22
C THR A 138 1.45 -2.90 -13.27
N ILE A 139 2.44 -2.50 -14.07
CA ILE A 139 2.25 -1.53 -15.15
C ILE A 139 1.33 -2.12 -16.23
N VAL A 140 1.59 -3.36 -16.62
CA VAL A 140 0.75 -4.08 -17.60
C VAL A 140 -0.69 -4.15 -17.10
N ARG A 141 -0.89 -4.50 -15.83
CA ARG A 141 -2.22 -4.60 -15.21
C ARG A 141 -2.98 -3.28 -15.22
N LEU A 142 -2.32 -2.14 -14.98
CA LEU A 142 -2.95 -0.82 -15.08
C LEU A 142 -3.36 -0.50 -16.52
N VAL A 143 -2.53 -0.88 -17.51
CA VAL A 143 -2.87 -0.73 -18.93
C VAL A 143 -4.08 -1.60 -19.30
N ASP A 144 -4.12 -2.86 -18.84
CA ASP A 144 -5.24 -3.78 -19.04
C ASP A 144 -6.54 -3.29 -18.39
N MET A 145 -6.43 -2.52 -17.30
CA MET A 145 -7.55 -1.80 -16.67
C MET A 145 -7.97 -0.53 -17.43
N GLY A 146 -7.45 -0.29 -18.64
CA GLY A 146 -7.85 0.85 -19.46
C GLY A 146 -7.09 2.14 -19.16
N ILE A 147 -6.12 2.17 -18.24
CA ILE A 147 -5.40 3.39 -17.91
C ILE A 147 -4.39 3.73 -19.02
N PRO A 148 -4.46 4.93 -19.63
CA PRO A 148 -3.51 5.36 -20.64
C PRO A 148 -2.07 5.36 -20.14
N LYS A 149 -1.14 4.84 -20.94
CA LYS A 149 0.27 4.68 -20.57
C LYS A 149 0.92 5.98 -20.10
N TYR A 150 0.61 7.12 -20.73
CA TYR A 150 1.16 8.42 -20.34
C TYR A 150 0.72 8.84 -18.94
N LEU A 151 -0.51 8.54 -18.53
CA LEU A 151 -0.99 8.85 -17.18
C LEU A 151 -0.29 7.96 -16.13
N ILE A 152 0.00 6.70 -16.46
CA ILE A 152 0.75 5.81 -15.59
C ILE A 152 2.18 6.34 -15.41
N LEU A 153 2.86 6.71 -16.49
CA LEU A 153 4.23 7.25 -16.45
C LEU A 153 4.34 8.53 -15.63
N ASP A 154 3.35 9.41 -15.72
CA ASP A 154 3.36 10.69 -15.02
C ASP A 154 2.96 10.56 -13.54
N SER A 155 2.11 9.57 -13.20
CA SER A 155 1.60 9.40 -11.83
C SER A 155 2.41 8.42 -10.98
N LEU A 156 2.89 7.30 -11.57
CA LEU A 156 3.48 6.19 -10.84
C LEU A 156 4.92 6.52 -10.41
N ILE A 157 5.13 6.69 -9.11
CA ILE A 157 6.44 7.06 -8.53
C ILE A 157 7.16 5.89 -7.88
N GLY A 158 6.48 4.76 -7.69
CA GLY A 158 7.09 3.55 -7.16
C GLY A 158 6.17 2.35 -7.13
N VAL A 159 6.77 1.18 -7.36
CA VAL A 159 6.11 -0.11 -7.18
C VAL A 159 6.97 -0.97 -6.29
N VAL A 160 6.35 -1.56 -5.27
CA VAL A 160 6.98 -2.51 -4.35
C VAL A 160 6.45 -3.91 -4.67
N GLY A 161 7.22 -4.69 -5.42
CA GLY A 161 6.92 -6.10 -5.61
C GLY A 161 7.42 -6.92 -4.42
N GLN A 162 6.54 -7.69 -3.77
CA GLN A 162 6.94 -8.44 -2.59
C GLN A 162 6.40 -9.87 -2.56
N ARG A 163 7.17 -10.73 -1.90
CA ARG A 163 6.80 -12.11 -1.53
C ARG A 163 7.33 -12.42 -0.15
N LEU A 164 6.60 -13.24 0.60
CA LEU A 164 7.12 -13.80 1.85
C LEU A 164 8.02 -14.97 1.53
N VAL A 165 9.16 -15.02 2.18
CA VAL A 165 10.11 -16.12 2.14
C VAL A 165 10.38 -16.61 3.55
N GLN A 166 10.66 -17.89 3.68
CA GLN A 166 11.07 -18.46 4.96
C GLN A 166 12.45 -17.92 5.33
N LYS A 167 12.57 -17.43 6.56
CA LYS A 167 13.84 -16.93 7.09
C LYS A 167 14.50 -18.01 7.93
N LYS A 168 15.77 -18.30 7.69
CA LYS A 168 16.54 -19.21 8.53
C LYS A 168 16.55 -18.75 9.99
N CYS A 169 16.33 -19.68 10.89
CA CYS A 169 16.39 -19.41 12.32
C CYS A 169 17.78 -18.90 12.70
N GLN A 170 17.85 -17.74 13.34
CA GLN A 170 19.11 -17.12 13.74
C GLN A 170 19.85 -17.89 14.84
N LYS A 171 19.13 -18.69 15.67
CA LYS A 171 19.73 -19.48 16.76
C LYS A 171 20.45 -20.72 16.25
N CYS A 172 19.92 -21.40 15.23
CA CYS A 172 20.47 -22.66 14.74
C CYS A 172 20.95 -22.62 13.28
N GLY A 173 20.93 -21.45 12.63
CA GLY A 173 21.39 -21.30 11.24
C GLY A 173 20.60 -22.11 10.21
N GLY A 174 19.41 -22.60 10.57
CA GLY A 174 18.56 -23.41 9.68
C GLY A 174 18.63 -24.91 9.92
N ILE A 175 19.38 -25.39 10.93
CA ILE A 175 19.53 -26.83 11.24
C ILE A 175 18.28 -27.40 11.96
N GLY A 176 17.59 -26.56 12.70
CA GLY A 176 16.46 -26.92 13.56
C GLY A 176 16.85 -26.86 15.05
N CYS A 177 15.99 -26.30 15.88
CA CYS A 177 16.15 -26.26 17.33
C CYS A 177 14.76 -26.16 18.00
N GLY A 178 14.70 -26.37 19.33
CA GLY A 178 13.44 -26.30 20.09
C GLY A 178 12.73 -24.93 20.09
N GLY A 179 13.32 -23.90 19.51
CA GLY A 179 12.74 -22.56 19.40
C GLY A 179 12.37 -22.13 17.97
N CYS A 180 12.40 -23.02 17.02
CA CYS A 180 12.04 -22.76 15.62
C CYS A 180 11.30 -23.95 15.00
N ASN A 181 10.62 -23.71 13.87
CA ASN A 181 9.94 -24.74 13.10
C ASN A 181 10.91 -25.29 12.04
N ASN A 182 11.57 -26.43 12.30
CA ASN A 182 12.52 -27.10 11.39
C ASN A 182 13.56 -26.16 10.74
N GLY A 183 14.13 -25.23 11.52
CA GLY A 183 15.17 -24.32 11.05
C GLY A 183 14.69 -22.97 10.51
N HIS A 184 13.38 -22.73 10.53
CA HIS A 184 12.76 -21.49 10.02
C HIS A 184 12.02 -20.71 11.09
#